data_d8505071cb864ffc9151e19166ab43b3
#
_entry.id   d8505071cb864ffc9151e19166ab43b3
#
_cell.length_a   1.000
_cell.length_b   1.000
_cell.length_c   1.000
_cell.angle_alpha   90.00
_cell.angle_beta   90.00
_cell.angle_gamma   90.00
#
_symmetry.space_group_name_H-M   'P 1'
#
loop_
_entity.id
_entity.type
_entity.pdbx_description
1 polymer ?
#
loop_
_entity_poly.entity_id
_entity_poly.type
_entity_poly.pdbx_seq_one_letter_code
_entity_poly.pdbx_strand_id
1 'polypeptide(L)'
;MRIFFILIAILYPYYLHSKVINLHYEIDWKSVHLADIFWNISIDRNEYEIEFLIKSYGLTDKIYKYESLTSVNGYVQGNQFKPLNYRSKTKSSNQDVYSNINFGNDGKITSFDISKGINEDQIQMQRQILDKYLYFTDPISQISQYFIYQTDSDRLIVDGLNIYELISEKMSSINLNEKNPTIYIGEVNILKLTFPFFQGLHKIDKKNNLKEIR
;
A
#
# COMPACT_ATOMS: atom_id res chain seq x y z
N MET A 1 25.16 25.41 -40.50
CA MET A 1 25.37 24.15 -39.75
C MET A 1 24.93 24.22 -38.28
N ARG A 2 24.88 25.37 -37.62
CA ARG A 2 24.46 25.48 -36.18
C ARG A 2 22.94 25.33 -35.93
N ILE A 3 22.09 25.66 -36.89
CA ILE A 3 20.61 25.57 -36.76
C ILE A 3 20.12 24.12 -36.80
N PHE A 4 20.83 23.23 -37.50
CA PHE A 4 20.45 21.83 -37.64
C PHE A 4 20.58 21.01 -36.34
N PHE A 5 21.55 21.39 -35.48
CA PHE A 5 21.74 20.76 -34.16
C PHE A 5 20.66 21.15 -33.14
N ILE A 6 20.12 22.36 -33.24
CA ILE A 6 19.06 22.84 -32.38
C ILE A 6 17.75 22.11 -32.69
N LEU A 7 17.47 21.83 -33.97
CA LEU A 7 16.28 21.11 -34.40
C LEU A 7 16.26 19.63 -33.96
N ILE A 8 17.44 18.99 -33.90
CA ILE A 8 17.59 17.61 -33.44
C ILE A 8 17.38 17.54 -31.90
N ALA A 9 17.81 18.55 -31.14
CA ALA A 9 17.60 18.60 -29.70
C ALA A 9 16.11 18.78 -29.30
N ILE A 10 15.32 19.44 -30.17
CA ILE A 10 13.86 19.60 -29.95
C ILE A 10 13.08 18.34 -30.34
N LEU A 11 13.64 17.52 -31.21
CA LEU A 11 13.00 16.27 -31.67
C LEU A 11 13.38 15.04 -30.85
N TYR A 12 14.26 15.17 -29.83
CA TYR A 12 14.44 14.10 -28.85
C TYR A 12 13.14 13.97 -28.06
N PRO A 13 12.36 12.91 -28.31
CA PRO A 13 11.21 12.66 -27.45
C PRO A 13 11.77 12.45 -26.04
N TYR A 14 11.39 13.29 -25.11
CA TYR A 14 11.50 12.94 -23.70
C TYR A 14 10.76 11.62 -23.58
N TYR A 15 11.49 10.52 -23.48
CA TYR A 15 10.91 9.22 -23.19
C TYR A 15 10.22 9.35 -21.86
N LEU A 16 8.93 9.58 -21.90
CA LEU A 16 8.03 9.51 -20.78
C LEU A 16 8.11 8.06 -20.27
N HIS A 17 8.87 7.85 -19.23
CA HIS A 17 8.98 6.53 -18.61
C HIS A 17 7.71 6.31 -17.80
N SER A 18 6.66 5.86 -18.47
CA SER A 18 5.50 5.30 -17.82
C SER A 18 5.81 3.84 -17.49
N LYS A 19 5.65 3.46 -16.23
CA LYS A 19 5.82 2.09 -15.76
C LYS A 19 4.47 1.56 -15.30
N VAL A 20 4.00 0.49 -15.93
CA VAL A 20 2.79 -0.21 -15.54
C VAL A 20 3.16 -1.61 -15.05
N ILE A 21 2.67 -1.98 -13.88
CA ILE A 21 2.87 -3.30 -13.26
C ILE A 21 1.49 -3.85 -12.95
N ASN A 22 1.18 -5.00 -13.52
CA ASN A 22 -0.05 -5.73 -13.25
C ASN A 22 0.31 -7.07 -12.62
N LEU A 23 -0.19 -7.30 -11.42
CA LEU A 23 0.05 -8.52 -10.65
C LEU A 23 -1.27 -9.21 -10.37
N HIS A 24 -1.28 -10.52 -10.49
CA HIS A 24 -2.40 -11.36 -10.09
C HIS A 24 -1.85 -12.47 -9.18
N TYR A 25 -2.41 -12.58 -7.98
CA TYR A 25 -2.09 -13.61 -7.02
C TYR A 25 -3.34 -14.41 -6.68
N GLU A 26 -3.15 -15.71 -6.56
CA GLU A 26 -4.15 -16.65 -6.07
C GLU A 26 -3.83 -17.00 -4.61
N ILE A 27 -4.85 -16.96 -3.76
CA ILE A 27 -4.73 -17.37 -2.36
C ILE A 27 -5.33 -18.75 -2.21
N ASP A 28 -4.47 -19.74 -1.98
CA ASP A 28 -4.86 -21.13 -1.79
C ASP A 28 -4.62 -21.59 -0.35
N TRP A 29 -5.51 -22.43 0.14
CA TRP A 29 -5.34 -23.14 1.38
C TRP A 29 -5.60 -24.63 1.18
N LYS A 30 -4.60 -25.46 1.41
CA LYS A 30 -4.67 -26.93 1.19
C LYS A 30 -5.30 -27.29 -0.17
N SER A 31 -4.81 -26.65 -1.24
CA SER A 31 -5.28 -26.84 -2.62
C SER A 31 -6.72 -26.38 -2.88
N VAL A 32 -7.30 -25.59 -1.99
CA VAL A 32 -8.59 -24.93 -2.20
C VAL A 32 -8.33 -23.47 -2.50
N HIS A 33 -8.77 -23.02 -3.68
CA HIS A 33 -8.69 -21.62 -4.08
C HIS A 33 -9.68 -20.78 -3.26
N LEU A 34 -9.17 -19.81 -2.50
CA LEU A 34 -9.95 -19.00 -1.56
C LEU A 34 -10.27 -17.61 -2.08
N ALA A 35 -9.30 -16.96 -2.71
CA ALA A 35 -9.44 -15.59 -3.18
C ALA A 35 -8.42 -15.24 -4.27
N ASP A 36 -8.75 -14.21 -5.05
CA ASP A 36 -7.89 -13.56 -6.01
C ASP A 36 -7.47 -12.18 -5.50
N ILE A 37 -6.22 -11.80 -5.79
CA ILE A 37 -5.69 -10.45 -5.60
C ILE A 37 -5.26 -9.92 -6.96
N PHE A 38 -5.82 -8.78 -7.35
CA PHE A 38 -5.39 -8.01 -8.52
C PHE A 38 -4.74 -6.72 -8.03
N TRP A 39 -3.53 -6.46 -8.48
CA TRP A 39 -2.76 -5.30 -8.05
C TRP A 39 -2.17 -4.60 -9.27
N ASN A 40 -2.72 -3.46 -9.61
CA ASN A 40 -2.31 -2.65 -10.74
C ASN A 40 -1.61 -1.40 -10.22
N ILE A 41 -0.39 -1.16 -10.67
CA ILE A 41 0.42 0.01 -10.31
C ILE A 41 0.80 0.72 -11.60
N SER A 42 0.44 1.98 -11.73
CA SER A 42 0.85 2.86 -12.81
C SER A 42 1.70 3.99 -12.24
N ILE A 43 2.87 4.21 -12.82
CA ILE A 43 3.74 5.33 -12.48
C ILE A 43 4.03 6.06 -13.79
N ASP A 44 3.59 7.30 -13.88
CA ASP A 44 3.89 8.19 -15.00
C ASP A 44 4.63 9.43 -14.50
N ARG A 45 5.88 9.61 -14.95
CA ARG A 45 6.79 10.63 -14.42
C ARG A 45 6.96 10.51 -12.92
N ASN A 46 6.35 11.42 -12.16
CA ASN A 46 6.38 11.45 -10.71
C ASN A 46 5.01 11.19 -10.07
N GLU A 47 3.98 10.91 -10.85
CA GLU A 47 2.66 10.57 -10.37
C GLU A 47 2.47 9.07 -10.36
N TYR A 48 1.72 8.56 -9.40
CA TYR A 48 1.35 7.17 -9.37
C TYR A 48 -0.14 6.99 -9.09
N GLU A 49 -0.64 5.89 -9.60
CA GLU A 49 -1.98 5.40 -9.36
C GLU A 49 -1.91 3.90 -9.10
N ILE A 50 -2.60 3.45 -8.05
CA ILE A 50 -2.63 2.04 -7.65
C ILE A 50 -4.08 1.63 -7.46
N GLU A 51 -4.44 0.49 -8.07
CA GLU A 51 -5.67 -0.23 -7.77
C GLU A 51 -5.32 -1.59 -7.17
N PHE A 52 -5.95 -1.92 -6.06
CA PHE A 52 -5.75 -3.17 -5.34
C PHE A 52 -7.11 -3.80 -5.03
N LEU A 53 -7.40 -4.94 -5.63
CA LEU A 53 -8.65 -5.66 -5.46
C LEU A 53 -8.36 -7.03 -4.84
N ILE A 54 -9.04 -7.35 -3.74
CA ILE A 54 -9.13 -8.70 -3.20
C ILE A 54 -10.57 -9.17 -3.35
N LYS A 55 -10.75 -10.37 -3.86
CA LYS A 55 -12.08 -10.96 -4.05
C LYS A 55 -12.10 -12.43 -3.68
N SER A 56 -13.05 -12.83 -2.83
CA SER A 56 -13.29 -14.23 -2.54
C SER A 56 -13.66 -15.03 -3.79
N TYR A 57 -13.28 -16.31 -3.84
CA TYR A 57 -13.49 -17.16 -4.99
C TYR A 57 -14.16 -18.50 -4.62
N GLY A 58 -14.87 -19.08 -5.58
CA GLY A 58 -15.37 -20.44 -5.54
C GLY A 58 -16.29 -20.74 -4.35
N LEU A 59 -15.90 -21.73 -3.54
CA LEU A 59 -16.66 -22.11 -2.36
C LEU A 59 -16.62 -21.06 -1.26
N THR A 60 -15.50 -20.37 -1.11
CA THR A 60 -15.34 -19.29 -0.13
C THR A 60 -16.33 -18.17 -0.40
N ASP A 61 -16.52 -17.79 -1.66
CA ASP A 61 -17.47 -16.72 -2.05
C ASP A 61 -18.94 -17.10 -1.71
N LYS A 62 -19.26 -18.41 -1.71
CA LYS A 62 -20.60 -18.89 -1.33
C LYS A 62 -20.84 -18.89 0.18
N ILE A 63 -19.80 -19.11 0.98
CA ILE A 63 -19.88 -19.17 2.44
C ILE A 63 -19.70 -17.77 3.04
N TYR A 64 -18.72 -17.03 2.54
CA TYR A 64 -18.37 -15.69 3.02
C TYR A 64 -17.92 -14.85 1.85
N LYS A 65 -18.87 -14.13 1.29
CA LYS A 65 -18.58 -13.18 0.19
C LYS A 65 -17.74 -12.04 0.71
N TYR A 66 -16.59 -11.79 0.07
CA TYR A 66 -15.68 -10.73 0.40
C TYR A 66 -15.12 -10.08 -0.87
N GLU A 67 -15.23 -8.77 -0.96
CA GLU A 67 -14.63 -7.97 -2.02
C GLU A 67 -14.12 -6.67 -1.41
N SER A 68 -12.84 -6.39 -1.58
CA SER A 68 -12.23 -5.13 -1.14
C SER A 68 -11.49 -4.49 -2.29
N LEU A 69 -11.96 -3.34 -2.71
CA LEU A 69 -11.32 -2.50 -3.72
C LEU A 69 -10.69 -1.29 -3.04
N THR A 70 -9.40 -1.11 -3.25
CA THR A 70 -8.65 0.04 -2.78
C THR A 70 -8.03 0.76 -3.96
N SER A 71 -8.18 2.07 -4.03
CA SER A 71 -7.53 2.94 -5.00
C SER A 71 -6.72 4.01 -4.28
N VAL A 72 -5.51 4.25 -4.77
CA VAL A 72 -4.59 5.24 -4.23
C VAL A 72 -3.98 6.02 -5.36
N ASN A 73 -3.86 7.33 -5.20
CA ASN A 73 -3.07 8.17 -6.09
C ASN A 73 -2.16 9.09 -5.29
N GLY A 74 -1.09 9.53 -5.92
CA GLY A 74 -0.13 10.41 -5.28
C GLY A 74 1.08 10.65 -6.18
N TYR A 75 2.19 11.00 -5.58
CA TYR A 75 3.42 11.25 -6.31
C TYR A 75 4.61 10.50 -5.71
N VAL A 76 5.61 10.24 -6.55
CA VAL A 76 6.88 9.60 -6.17
C VAL A 76 7.92 10.70 -5.97
N GLN A 77 8.52 10.73 -4.79
CA GLN A 77 9.63 11.62 -4.47
C GLN A 77 10.85 10.80 -4.05
N GLY A 78 11.86 10.76 -4.91
CA GLY A 78 12.93 9.79 -4.77
C GLY A 78 12.39 8.36 -4.91
N ASN A 79 12.61 7.53 -3.89
CA ASN A 79 12.08 6.16 -3.82
C ASN A 79 10.88 6.05 -2.85
N GLN A 80 10.21 7.16 -2.55
CA GLN A 80 9.10 7.19 -1.62
C GLN A 80 7.79 7.52 -2.32
N PHE A 81 6.77 6.72 -2.04
CA PHE A 81 5.40 7.02 -2.44
C PHE A 81 4.78 7.98 -1.43
N LYS A 82 4.23 9.09 -1.95
CA LYS A 82 3.55 10.14 -1.20
C LYS A 82 2.07 10.12 -1.59
N PRO A 83 1.20 9.46 -0.83
CA PRO A 83 -0.21 9.44 -1.17
C PRO A 83 -0.82 10.84 -1.06
N LEU A 84 -1.74 11.14 -1.97
CA LEU A 84 -2.62 12.31 -1.90
C LEU A 84 -4.04 11.89 -1.56
N ASN A 85 -4.49 10.75 -2.09
CA ASN A 85 -5.82 10.24 -1.82
C ASN A 85 -5.79 8.72 -1.73
N TYR A 86 -6.39 8.19 -0.66
CA TYR A 86 -6.63 6.78 -0.44
C TYR A 86 -8.12 6.54 -0.30
N ARG A 87 -8.66 5.60 -1.06
CA ARG A 87 -10.05 5.17 -0.99
C ARG A 87 -10.10 3.66 -0.91
N SER A 88 -10.80 3.15 0.08
CA SER A 88 -11.06 1.72 0.23
C SER A 88 -12.55 1.46 0.40
N LYS A 89 -13.04 0.46 -0.29
CA LYS A 89 -14.42 -0.02 -0.16
C LYS A 89 -14.39 -1.53 -0.03
N THR A 90 -14.83 -2.00 1.12
CA THR A 90 -14.94 -3.44 1.42
C THR A 90 -16.40 -3.81 1.53
N LYS A 91 -16.80 -4.81 0.77
CA LYS A 91 -18.10 -5.48 0.86
C LYS A 91 -17.92 -6.88 1.39
N SER A 92 -18.64 -7.21 2.42
CA SER A 92 -18.65 -8.57 2.98
C SER A 92 -20.07 -9.05 3.25
N SER A 93 -20.21 -10.33 3.56
CA SER A 93 -21.54 -10.89 3.91
C SER A 93 -22.19 -10.19 5.10
N ASN A 94 -21.39 -9.56 5.97
CA ASN A 94 -21.87 -8.98 7.22
C ASN A 94 -21.99 -7.47 7.21
N GLN A 95 -21.16 -6.79 6.41
CA GLN A 95 -21.14 -5.33 6.37
C GLN A 95 -20.43 -4.78 5.14
N ASP A 96 -20.79 -3.57 4.79
CA ASP A 96 -20.08 -2.72 3.83
C ASP A 96 -19.35 -1.64 4.60
N VAL A 97 -18.04 -1.52 4.36
CA VAL A 97 -17.18 -0.51 4.99
C VAL A 97 -16.48 0.28 3.91
N TYR A 98 -16.40 1.59 4.09
CA TYR A 98 -15.55 2.43 3.25
C TYR A 98 -14.66 3.33 4.10
N SER A 99 -13.54 3.71 3.53
CA SER A 99 -12.70 4.79 4.04
C SER A 99 -12.20 5.67 2.90
N ASN A 100 -12.11 6.97 3.16
CA ASN A 100 -11.58 7.95 2.24
C ASN A 100 -10.67 8.91 3.02
N ILE A 101 -9.38 8.93 2.68
CA ILE A 101 -8.37 9.71 3.37
C ILE A 101 -7.67 10.59 2.35
N ASN A 102 -7.62 11.89 2.62
CA ASN A 102 -6.83 12.83 1.83
C ASN A 102 -5.60 13.26 2.63
N PHE A 103 -4.46 13.28 1.95
CA PHE A 103 -3.18 13.70 2.51
C PHE A 103 -2.75 15.03 1.89
N GLY A 104 -2.12 15.87 2.68
CA GLY A 104 -1.43 17.06 2.20
C GLY A 104 -0.05 16.72 1.63
N ASN A 105 0.55 17.66 0.93
CA ASN A 105 1.91 17.51 0.38
C ASN A 105 2.97 17.28 1.47
N ASP A 106 2.68 17.68 2.69
CA ASP A 106 3.52 17.45 3.87
C ASP A 106 3.32 16.07 4.52
N GLY A 107 2.41 15.24 3.97
CA GLY A 107 2.07 13.90 4.48
C GLY A 107 1.10 13.90 5.66
N LYS A 108 0.55 15.07 6.04
CA LYS A 108 -0.52 15.16 7.05
C LYS A 108 -1.84 14.74 6.44
N ILE A 109 -2.72 14.21 7.28
CA ILE A 109 -4.09 13.93 6.88
C ILE A 109 -4.88 15.23 6.91
N THR A 110 -5.45 15.60 5.77
CA THR A 110 -6.25 16.83 5.59
C THR A 110 -7.74 16.58 5.72
N SER A 111 -8.20 15.39 5.35
CA SER A 111 -9.57 14.95 5.56
C SER A 111 -9.64 13.43 5.72
N PHE A 112 -10.66 13.01 6.45
CA PHE A 112 -10.84 11.62 6.83
C PHE A 112 -12.34 11.33 6.92
N ASP A 113 -12.83 10.42 6.07
CA ASP A 113 -14.21 10.00 6.03
C ASP A 113 -14.29 8.47 6.00
N ILE A 114 -15.10 7.91 6.90
CA ILE A 114 -15.26 6.47 7.05
C ILE A 114 -16.74 6.12 7.24
N SER A 115 -17.10 4.88 6.89
CA SER A 115 -18.46 4.39 7.05
C SER A 115 -18.94 4.46 8.49
N LYS A 116 -20.22 4.73 8.67
CA LYS A 116 -20.88 4.72 9.98
C LYS A 116 -20.81 3.32 10.60
N GLY A 117 -20.63 3.25 11.91
CA GLY A 117 -20.60 1.98 12.67
C GLY A 117 -19.29 1.74 13.40
N ILE A 118 -18.30 2.63 13.25
CA ILE A 118 -17.10 2.64 14.08
C ILE A 118 -17.44 3.37 15.38
N ASN A 119 -16.99 2.81 16.50
CA ASN A 119 -17.17 3.39 17.83
C ASN A 119 -16.60 4.82 17.85
N GLU A 120 -17.40 5.80 18.30
CA GLU A 120 -16.97 7.21 18.38
C GLU A 120 -15.68 7.39 19.20
N ASP A 121 -15.49 6.56 20.23
CA ASP A 121 -14.26 6.57 21.04
C ASP A 121 -13.03 6.18 20.21
N GLN A 122 -13.17 5.24 19.29
CA GLN A 122 -12.08 4.88 18.37
C GLN A 122 -11.75 6.03 17.42
N ILE A 123 -12.76 6.72 16.90
CA ILE A 123 -12.58 7.88 16.03
C ILE A 123 -11.87 9.01 16.78
N GLN A 124 -12.27 9.28 18.01
CA GLN A 124 -11.67 10.33 18.82
C GLN A 124 -10.21 10.01 19.18
N MET A 125 -9.92 8.75 19.50
CA MET A 125 -8.55 8.29 19.76
C MET A 125 -7.69 8.37 18.50
N GLN A 126 -8.21 7.99 17.33
CA GLN A 126 -7.51 8.13 16.07
C GLN A 126 -7.19 9.60 15.76
N ARG A 127 -8.16 10.53 15.95
CA ARG A 127 -7.93 11.97 15.76
C ARG A 127 -6.79 12.48 16.64
N GLN A 128 -6.72 12.10 17.91
CA GLN A 128 -5.63 12.48 18.80
C GLN A 128 -4.27 11.99 18.30
N ILE A 129 -4.22 10.80 17.68
CA ILE A 129 -3.00 10.26 17.07
C ILE A 129 -2.66 11.06 15.80
N LEU A 130 -3.65 11.34 14.96
CA LEU A 130 -3.47 12.10 13.73
C LEU A 130 -2.95 13.52 14.00
N ASP A 131 -3.40 14.16 15.08
CA ASP A 131 -2.96 15.49 15.50
C ASP A 131 -1.51 15.50 16.03
N LYS A 132 -1.08 14.37 16.63
CA LYS A 132 0.25 14.27 17.25
C LYS A 132 1.36 13.91 16.26
N TYR A 133 1.04 13.19 15.19
CA TYR A 133 2.01 12.69 14.21
C TYR A 133 1.90 13.43 12.89
N LEU A 134 3.06 13.67 12.28
CA LEU A 134 3.17 14.55 11.11
C LEU A 134 3.25 13.79 9.77
N TYR A 135 3.54 12.47 9.80
CA TYR A 135 3.82 11.73 8.57
C TYR A 135 3.08 10.41 8.54
N PHE A 136 2.09 10.37 7.66
CA PHE A 136 1.29 9.17 7.42
C PHE A 136 1.46 8.68 5.98
N THR A 137 1.16 7.41 5.80
CA THR A 137 1.00 6.77 4.49
C THR A 137 -0.16 5.79 4.57
N ASP A 138 -0.62 5.33 3.43
CA ASP A 138 -1.60 4.25 3.35
C ASP A 138 -0.92 2.88 3.18
N PRO A 139 -1.63 1.77 3.47
CA PRO A 139 -1.05 0.43 3.40
C PRO A 139 -0.60 0.03 2.00
N ILE A 140 -1.35 0.42 0.98
CA ILE A 140 -1.08 -0.01 -0.39
C ILE A 140 0.10 0.72 -0.97
N SER A 141 0.22 2.04 -0.75
CA SER A 141 1.41 2.80 -1.12
C SER A 141 2.66 2.28 -0.41
N GLN A 142 2.56 1.96 0.88
CA GLN A 142 3.71 1.45 1.64
C GLN A 142 4.19 0.09 1.14
N ILE A 143 3.27 -0.86 0.91
CA ILE A 143 3.63 -2.18 0.38
C ILE A 143 4.17 -2.05 -1.05
N SER A 144 3.54 -1.23 -1.91
CA SER A 144 4.00 -0.99 -3.28
C SER A 144 5.39 -0.35 -3.32
N GLN A 145 5.67 0.60 -2.44
CA GLN A 145 6.99 1.21 -2.31
C GLN A 145 8.04 0.16 -1.98
N TYR A 146 7.76 -0.68 -0.98
CA TYR A 146 8.67 -1.75 -0.60
C TYR A 146 8.89 -2.73 -1.76
N PHE A 147 7.82 -3.13 -2.44
CA PHE A 147 7.89 -4.05 -3.58
C PHE A 147 8.74 -3.50 -4.74
N ILE A 148 8.61 -2.21 -5.06
CA ILE A 148 9.28 -1.60 -6.22
C ILE A 148 10.70 -1.14 -5.91
N TYR A 149 10.91 -0.53 -4.73
CA TYR A 149 12.16 0.15 -4.36
C TYR A 149 12.93 -0.54 -3.23
N GLN A 150 12.34 -1.54 -2.57
CA GLN A 150 12.91 -2.24 -1.41
C GLN A 150 13.31 -1.28 -0.28
N THR A 151 12.55 -0.21 -0.11
CA THR A 151 12.78 0.82 0.90
C THR A 151 11.65 0.84 1.91
N ASP A 152 11.99 0.79 3.18
CA ASP A 152 11.04 1.04 4.27
C ASP A 152 10.77 2.53 4.44
N SER A 153 9.67 2.87 5.07
CA SER A 153 9.41 4.21 5.54
C SER A 153 9.13 4.21 7.04
N ASP A 154 9.62 5.24 7.72
CA ASP A 154 9.36 5.48 9.15
C ASP A 154 7.98 6.07 9.42
N ARG A 155 7.04 5.93 8.46
CA ARG A 155 5.72 6.53 8.56
C ARG A 155 4.74 5.58 9.23
N LEU A 156 3.79 6.17 9.95
CA LEU A 156 2.63 5.43 10.40
C LEU A 156 1.69 5.18 9.21
N ILE A 157 1.15 3.97 9.18
CA ILE A 157 0.20 3.55 8.16
C ILE A 157 -1.21 3.74 8.71
N VAL A 158 -2.08 4.32 7.90
CA VAL A 158 -3.50 4.53 8.23
C VAL A 158 -4.37 4.00 7.11
N ASP A 159 -5.34 3.15 7.45
CA ASP A 159 -6.32 2.58 6.51
C ASP A 159 -7.75 3.12 6.71
N GLY A 160 -7.91 4.01 7.66
CA GLY A 160 -9.20 4.57 8.05
C GLY A 160 -9.84 3.87 9.24
N LEU A 161 -9.53 2.62 9.48
CA LEU A 161 -10.03 1.85 10.63
C LEU A 161 -8.97 1.73 11.72
N ASN A 162 -7.71 1.66 11.31
CA ASN A 162 -6.58 1.37 12.18
C ASN A 162 -5.36 2.22 11.83
N ILE A 163 -4.49 2.35 12.81
CA ILE A 163 -3.16 2.93 12.64
C ILE A 163 -2.16 1.86 13.05
N TYR A 164 -1.17 1.61 12.20
CA TYR A 164 -0.16 0.57 12.43
C TYR A 164 1.19 0.91 11.78
N GLU A 165 2.18 0.10 12.06
CA GLU A 165 3.49 0.15 11.42
C GLU A 165 3.64 -1.01 10.45
N LEU A 166 4.47 -0.84 9.45
CA LEU A 166 4.99 -1.95 8.67
C LEU A 166 6.40 -2.27 9.17
N ILE A 167 6.58 -3.50 9.61
CA ILE A 167 7.89 -4.05 9.92
C ILE A 167 8.19 -5.09 8.85
N SER A 168 9.25 -4.87 8.09
CA SER A 168 9.75 -5.81 7.11
C SER A 168 10.99 -6.54 7.64
N GLU A 169 11.02 -7.85 7.44
CA GLU A 169 12.14 -8.70 7.83
C GLU A 169 12.50 -9.61 6.65
N LYS A 170 13.72 -9.48 6.16
CA LYS A 170 14.24 -10.43 5.16
C LYS A 170 14.59 -11.74 5.88
N MET A 171 13.85 -12.80 5.59
CA MET A 171 14.03 -14.08 6.26
C MET A 171 15.09 -14.94 5.58
N SER A 172 14.93 -15.20 4.27
CA SER A 172 15.83 -16.06 3.51
C SER A 172 15.62 -15.82 2.02
N SER A 173 16.49 -16.40 1.22
CA SER A 173 16.22 -16.57 -0.21
C SER A 173 15.98 -18.05 -0.51
N ILE A 174 15.11 -18.30 -1.47
CA ILE A 174 14.89 -19.64 -2.05
C ILE A 174 15.13 -19.58 -3.55
N ASN A 175 15.66 -20.67 -4.08
CA ASN A 175 15.85 -20.80 -5.51
C ASN A 175 14.66 -21.57 -6.08
N LEU A 176 13.82 -20.90 -6.86
CA LEU A 176 12.72 -21.51 -7.58
C LEU A 176 13.25 -22.17 -8.84
N ASN A 177 12.95 -23.44 -9.00
CA ASN A 177 13.38 -24.25 -10.14
C ASN A 177 12.18 -24.84 -10.89
N GLU A 178 12.45 -25.50 -12.00
CA GLU A 178 11.42 -26.09 -12.88
C GLU A 178 10.49 -27.11 -12.20
N LYS A 179 10.83 -27.62 -11.03
CA LYS A 179 9.96 -28.55 -10.26
C LYS A 179 8.80 -27.83 -9.56
N ASN A 180 8.93 -26.53 -9.37
CA ASN A 180 7.86 -25.69 -8.86
C ASN A 180 7.21 -24.98 -10.06
N PRO A 181 5.92 -25.23 -10.37
CA PRO A 181 5.22 -24.60 -11.49
C PRO A 181 4.96 -23.12 -11.16
N THR A 182 5.99 -22.32 -11.24
CA THR A 182 5.93 -20.87 -11.05
C THR A 182 6.37 -20.18 -12.32
N ILE A 183 5.87 -18.98 -12.54
CA ILE A 183 6.20 -18.15 -13.70
C ILE A 183 7.67 -17.69 -13.65
N TYR A 184 8.33 -17.79 -12.50
CA TYR A 184 9.69 -17.32 -12.28
C TYR A 184 10.61 -18.47 -11.90
N ILE A 185 11.77 -18.56 -12.59
CA ILE A 185 12.88 -19.45 -12.26
C ILE A 185 14.05 -18.58 -11.81
N GLY A 186 14.56 -18.80 -10.62
CA GLY A 186 15.67 -18.05 -10.07
C GLY A 186 15.61 -17.88 -8.55
N GLU A 187 16.48 -17.04 -8.02
CA GLU A 187 16.52 -16.73 -6.61
C GLU A 187 15.44 -15.68 -6.26
N VAL A 188 14.60 -16.00 -5.27
CA VAL A 188 13.63 -15.08 -4.70
C VAL A 188 13.88 -14.86 -3.22
N ASN A 189 13.69 -13.62 -2.78
CA ASN A 189 13.80 -13.29 -1.37
C ASN A 189 12.45 -13.54 -0.67
N ILE A 190 12.49 -14.23 0.46
CA ILE A 190 11.33 -14.37 1.33
C ILE A 190 11.33 -13.17 2.27
N LEU A 191 10.21 -12.45 2.27
CA LEU A 191 9.97 -11.29 3.11
C LEU A 191 8.84 -11.58 4.06
N LYS A 192 9.07 -11.34 5.34
CA LYS A 192 8.03 -11.33 6.37
C LYS A 192 7.58 -9.90 6.61
N LEU A 193 6.32 -9.63 6.35
CA LEU A 193 5.68 -8.37 6.68
C LEU A 193 4.86 -8.54 7.97
N THR A 194 5.07 -7.68 8.92
CA THR A 194 4.32 -7.66 10.18
C THR A 194 3.69 -6.29 10.34
N PHE A 195 2.41 -6.28 10.71
CA PHE A 195 1.61 -5.09 10.92
C PHE A 195 1.15 -5.01 12.38
N PRO A 196 1.99 -4.52 13.31
CA PRO A 196 1.56 -4.35 14.67
C PRO A 196 0.52 -3.22 14.77
N PHE A 197 -0.68 -3.56 15.22
CA PHE A 197 -1.72 -2.58 15.49
C PHE A 197 -1.38 -1.70 16.67
N PHE A 198 -1.54 -0.40 16.52
CA PHE A 198 -1.52 0.52 17.64
C PHE A 198 -2.90 0.57 18.30
N GLN A 199 -3.06 -0.19 19.35
CA GLN A 199 -4.29 -0.18 20.16
C GLN A 199 -4.24 0.87 21.27
N GLY A 200 -3.93 2.13 20.94
CA GLY A 200 -4.01 3.23 21.88
C GLY A 200 -2.70 3.98 22.14
N LEU A 201 -2.82 5.12 22.81
CA LEU A 201 -1.77 6.09 23.12
C LEU A 201 -0.55 5.48 23.86
N HIS A 202 -0.76 4.47 24.70
CA HIS A 202 0.32 3.82 25.45
C HIS A 202 1.36 3.10 24.57
N LYS A 203 0.97 2.51 23.46
CA LYS A 203 1.92 1.86 22.54
C LYS A 203 2.72 2.89 21.74
N ILE A 204 2.08 4.02 21.42
CA ILE A 204 2.70 5.11 20.71
C ILE A 204 3.75 5.81 21.57
N ASP A 205 3.43 6.03 22.85
CA ASP A 205 4.37 6.65 23.81
C ASP A 205 5.61 5.76 24.06
N LYS A 206 5.43 4.43 24.14
CA LYS A 206 6.56 3.50 24.22
C LYS A 206 7.48 3.56 23.01
N LYS A 207 6.94 3.75 21.81
CA LYS A 207 7.74 3.86 20.60
C LYS A 207 8.53 5.17 20.55
N ASN A 208 7.91 6.28 20.93
CA ASN A 208 8.60 7.57 20.99
C ASN A 208 9.79 7.53 21.95
N ASN A 209 9.61 6.88 23.11
CA ASN A 209 10.69 6.69 24.07
C ASN A 209 11.82 5.79 23.55
N LEU A 210 11.52 4.82 22.66
CA LEU A 210 12.53 3.99 22.01
C LEU A 210 13.30 4.74 20.91
N LYS A 211 12.71 5.74 20.26
CA LYS A 211 13.40 6.61 19.28
C LYS A 211 14.31 7.65 19.96
N GLU A 212 14.01 8.07 21.18
CA GLU A 212 14.87 8.98 21.97
C GLU A 212 16.10 8.28 22.56
N ILE A 213 16.13 6.95 22.58
CA ILE A 213 17.23 6.14 23.13
C ILE A 213 18.23 5.68 22.02
N ARG A 214 18.00 6.02 20.78
CA ARG A 214 18.91 5.78 19.63
C ARG A 214 19.51 7.07 19.13
#